data_ee352d45d20575c5d1545959ae63b8c2
#
_entry.id   ee352d45d20575c5d1545959ae63b8c2
#
_cell.length_a   1.000
_cell.length_b   1.000
_cell.length_c   1.000
_cell.angle_alpha   90.00
_cell.angle_beta   90.00
_cell.angle_gamma   90.00
#
_symmetry.space_group_name_H-M   'P 1'
#
loop_
_entity.id
_entity.type
_entity.pdbx_description
1 polymer ?
#
loop_
_entity_poly.entity_id
_entity_poly.type
_entity_poly.pdbx_seq_one_letter_code
_entity_poly.pdbx_strand_id
1 'polypeptide(L)'
;MKIQSIHIRNFRKLKNCHIDFGEKKTVFVGANNSGKTSAISAIVWFLKSNEKFTLKEFTATNWALIDELGDKWLAKDPVDDTLLDSHQWDDIVPSLDIWMDVADGEQYKVNHLIPSLSTWDGKKVGVRGQYVPKDVTTLYSAYKEAKRKALALQATEEWKKASSPNLYPINLCDFLGKGSNLRDYFNVKYYIIDPAIEPADEDKVQPTPDKALDKNPLEELIRVDTILASRDFSDPEGQSDSDIDTLSKQFQKYYSNSNSEEEVLMPSDLELVSGIAKANETYDAKLTKTFETPIKELRNINYPGFQNPEIKIRSKIQIEEAIKHDSAVQFAIQGMAELALPEKYNGLGYRNLISIYLKLMDFREKWLKTLSEGKNIEPIHLVFVEEPEAHLHAQAQQVFVKKAFEALCNNQVIKDHPWLKTQLVLSTHSNHVVNELDLNCMRYFRRVTDAGDKIPVSNVINLSSTFGPNDETEQFVTRYIRLTHCDIFFADAVILVEGPAEKILVPSFLTKADLDSYYISVIEVNGRHAHSFRNLIDKIGIPTLIT
;
A
#
# COMPACT_ATOMS: atom_id res chain seq x y z
N MET A 1 -19.14 -8.74 -3.59
CA MET A 1 -18.30 -8.85 -2.38
C MET A 1 -17.30 -7.70 -2.34
N LYS A 2 -16.93 -7.14 -1.17
CA LYS A 2 -15.92 -6.06 -1.01
C LYS A 2 -15.27 -6.12 0.37
N ILE A 3 -14.07 -5.59 0.50
CA ILE A 3 -13.44 -5.39 1.81
C ILE A 3 -14.15 -4.21 2.48
N GLN A 4 -14.65 -4.42 3.70
CA GLN A 4 -15.30 -3.41 4.52
C GLN A 4 -14.29 -2.68 5.42
N SER A 5 -13.50 -3.46 6.17
CA SER A 5 -12.50 -2.94 7.07
C SER A 5 -11.38 -3.96 7.32
N ILE A 6 -10.27 -3.46 7.79
CA ILE A 6 -9.16 -4.27 8.25
C ILE A 6 -8.71 -3.80 9.63
N HIS A 7 -8.11 -4.72 10.39
CA HIS A 7 -7.51 -4.42 11.67
C HIS A 7 -6.08 -4.96 11.70
N ILE A 8 -5.08 -4.06 11.77
CA ILE A 8 -3.67 -4.40 11.80
C ILE A 8 -3.17 -4.29 13.23
N ARG A 9 -2.49 -5.34 13.72
CA ARG A 9 -1.91 -5.35 15.06
C ARG A 9 -0.45 -5.77 15.03
N ASN A 10 0.31 -5.15 15.91
CA ASN A 10 1.70 -5.53 16.23
C ASN A 10 2.66 -5.56 15.02
N PHE A 11 2.36 -4.79 13.98
CA PHE A 11 3.17 -4.73 12.77
C PHE A 11 3.92 -3.40 12.66
N ARG A 12 5.23 -3.41 12.79
CA ARG A 12 6.10 -2.23 12.79
C ARG A 12 5.63 -1.17 13.79
N LYS A 13 5.14 0.00 13.31
CA LYS A 13 4.58 1.07 14.14
C LYS A 13 3.07 0.91 14.42
N LEU A 14 2.42 -0.03 13.77
CA LEU A 14 0.98 -0.25 13.85
C LEU A 14 0.70 -1.22 15.00
N LYS A 15 0.51 -0.68 16.20
CA LYS A 15 0.26 -1.48 17.40
C LYS A 15 -1.17 -2.03 17.42
N ASN A 16 -2.14 -1.16 17.14
CA ASN A 16 -3.56 -1.49 17.07
C ASN A 16 -4.27 -0.47 16.17
N CYS A 17 -4.53 -0.82 14.91
CA CYS A 17 -5.02 0.10 13.90
C CYS A 17 -6.20 -0.47 13.13
N HIS A 18 -7.37 0.14 13.29
CA HIS A 18 -8.56 -0.16 12.52
C HIS A 18 -8.70 0.77 11.32
N ILE A 19 -8.91 0.22 10.13
CA ILE A 19 -8.97 0.95 8.85
C ILE A 19 -10.22 0.54 8.08
N ASP A 20 -11.16 1.46 7.91
CA ASP A 20 -12.32 1.26 7.05
C ASP A 20 -11.94 1.41 5.58
N PHE A 21 -12.50 0.59 4.73
CA PHE A 21 -12.31 0.68 3.29
C PHE A 21 -13.50 1.37 2.63
N GLY A 22 -13.20 2.33 1.76
CA GLY A 22 -14.19 2.93 0.88
C GLY A 22 -14.66 1.94 -0.20
N GLU A 23 -15.85 2.13 -0.69
CA GLU A 23 -16.42 1.27 -1.75
C GLU A 23 -15.54 1.26 -3.03
N LYS A 24 -14.99 2.40 -3.40
CA LYS A 24 -14.17 2.58 -4.61
C LYS A 24 -12.74 2.98 -4.30
N LYS A 25 -12.57 3.97 -3.42
CA LYS A 25 -11.29 4.58 -3.11
C LYS A 25 -11.11 4.71 -1.60
N THR A 26 -9.91 4.43 -1.13
CA THR A 26 -9.46 4.71 0.23
C THR A 26 -8.13 5.45 0.15
N VAL A 27 -7.95 6.51 0.91
CA VAL A 27 -6.73 7.31 0.85
C VAL A 27 -6.10 7.42 2.22
N PHE A 28 -4.88 6.94 2.34
CA PHE A 28 -4.06 7.04 3.53
C PHE A 28 -3.32 8.38 3.52
N VAL A 29 -3.69 9.27 4.43
CA VAL A 29 -3.17 10.62 4.53
C VAL A 29 -2.40 10.77 5.84
N GLY A 30 -1.34 11.55 5.84
CA GLY A 30 -0.57 11.85 7.06
C GLY A 30 0.88 12.18 6.74
N ALA A 31 1.58 12.71 7.73
CA ALA A 31 2.97 13.10 7.62
C ALA A 31 3.88 11.92 7.22
N ASN A 32 5.11 12.24 6.79
CA ASN A 32 6.11 11.22 6.52
C ASN A 32 6.37 10.36 7.76
N ASN A 33 6.60 9.06 7.53
CA ASN A 33 6.87 8.11 8.61
C ASN A 33 5.70 7.91 9.61
N SER A 34 4.46 8.23 9.22
CA SER A 34 3.23 8.03 10.03
C SER A 34 2.68 6.61 9.98
N GLY A 35 3.24 5.70 9.17
CA GLY A 35 2.84 4.29 9.08
C GLY A 35 2.02 3.90 7.85
N LYS A 36 1.77 4.81 6.90
CA LYS A 36 1.02 4.53 5.64
C LYS A 36 1.58 3.35 4.85
N THR A 37 2.87 3.39 4.52
CA THR A 37 3.59 2.30 3.84
C THR A 37 3.61 1.02 4.66
N SER A 38 3.68 1.14 6.00
CA SER A 38 3.61 -0.04 6.88
C SER A 38 2.25 -0.72 6.81
N ALA A 39 1.16 0.04 6.71
CA ALA A 39 -0.19 -0.52 6.56
C ALA A 39 -0.33 -1.25 5.21
N ILE A 40 0.13 -0.65 4.12
CA ILE A 40 0.14 -1.30 2.80
C ILE A 40 0.98 -2.58 2.84
N SER A 41 2.19 -2.52 3.42
CA SER A 41 3.06 -3.68 3.56
C SER A 41 2.40 -4.80 4.36
N ALA A 42 1.75 -4.49 5.49
CA ALA A 42 1.05 -5.49 6.31
C ALA A 42 -0.04 -6.20 5.48
N ILE A 43 -0.89 -5.44 4.80
CA ILE A 43 -1.98 -6.00 3.99
C ILE A 43 -1.43 -6.89 2.88
N VAL A 44 -0.44 -6.40 2.12
CA VAL A 44 0.16 -7.15 1.02
C VAL A 44 0.82 -8.45 1.50
N TRP A 45 1.53 -8.41 2.62
CA TRP A 45 2.25 -9.58 3.14
C TRP A 45 1.33 -10.67 3.64
N PHE A 46 0.27 -10.31 4.36
CA PHE A 46 -0.72 -11.29 4.78
C PHE A 46 -1.57 -11.82 3.63
N LEU A 47 -1.93 -10.99 2.64
CA LEU A 47 -2.71 -11.44 1.50
C LEU A 47 -1.92 -12.33 0.53
N LYS A 48 -0.63 -12.05 0.31
CA LYS A 48 0.23 -12.82 -0.60
C LYS A 48 1.02 -13.93 0.08
N SER A 49 0.81 -14.17 1.38
CA SER A 49 1.56 -15.16 2.19
C SER A 49 3.08 -15.02 2.02
N ASN A 50 3.59 -13.79 2.03
CA ASN A 50 4.96 -13.49 1.67
C ASN A 50 5.90 -13.84 2.84
N GLU A 51 6.87 -14.72 2.61
CA GLU A 51 7.79 -15.27 3.61
C GLU A 51 8.89 -14.28 4.09
N LYS A 52 8.76 -13.00 3.81
CA LYS A 52 9.78 -11.98 4.12
C LYS A 52 9.73 -11.40 5.53
N PHE A 53 8.93 -11.98 6.43
CA PHE A 53 8.89 -11.51 7.82
C PHE A 53 10.26 -11.61 8.50
N THR A 54 10.64 -10.54 9.16
CA THR A 54 11.80 -10.45 10.06
C THR A 54 11.36 -9.90 11.42
N LEU A 55 12.21 -9.95 12.43
CA LEU A 55 11.87 -9.41 13.75
C LEU A 55 11.59 -7.90 13.71
N LYS A 56 12.11 -7.19 12.68
CA LYS A 56 11.86 -5.75 12.47
C LYS A 56 10.41 -5.43 12.09
N GLU A 57 9.65 -6.44 11.68
CA GLU A 57 8.22 -6.29 11.36
C GLU A 57 7.33 -6.37 12.60
N PHE A 58 7.85 -6.86 13.72
CA PHE A 58 7.16 -6.79 14.99
C PHE A 58 7.23 -5.37 15.55
N THR A 59 6.17 -4.94 16.23
CA THR A 59 6.19 -3.64 16.90
C THR A 59 7.27 -3.61 17.97
N ALA A 60 8.11 -2.58 17.95
CA ALA A 60 9.28 -2.52 18.83
C ALA A 60 8.93 -2.55 20.32
N THR A 61 7.76 -2.07 20.72
CA THR A 61 7.26 -2.19 22.10
C THR A 61 7.09 -3.64 22.56
N ASN A 62 6.87 -4.56 21.61
CA ASN A 62 6.64 -5.98 21.92
C ASN A 62 7.94 -6.79 22.07
N TRP A 63 9.09 -6.23 21.69
CA TRP A 63 10.36 -6.93 21.85
C TRP A 63 10.68 -7.25 23.31
N ALA A 64 10.35 -6.33 24.22
CA ALA A 64 10.48 -6.58 25.66
C ALA A 64 9.60 -7.75 26.11
N LEU A 65 8.37 -7.88 25.59
CA LEU A 65 7.48 -8.98 25.91
C LEU A 65 8.00 -10.34 25.40
N ILE A 66 8.63 -10.34 24.22
CA ILE A 66 9.30 -11.54 23.68
C ILE A 66 10.45 -11.97 24.61
N ASP A 67 11.25 -11.01 25.06
CA ASP A 67 12.38 -11.31 25.94
C ASP A 67 11.91 -11.78 27.32
N GLU A 68 10.87 -11.15 27.87
CA GLU A 68 10.24 -11.61 29.13
C GLU A 68 9.70 -13.05 29.02
N LEU A 69 9.11 -13.42 27.88
CA LEU A 69 8.66 -14.78 27.63
C LEU A 69 9.86 -15.76 27.60
N GLY A 70 10.96 -15.36 26.93
CA GLY A 70 12.20 -16.12 26.92
C GLY A 70 12.80 -16.31 28.31
N ASP A 71 12.79 -15.28 29.16
CA ASP A 71 13.27 -15.35 30.53
C ASP A 71 12.38 -16.26 31.39
N LYS A 72 11.05 -16.20 31.23
CA LYS A 72 10.11 -17.12 31.92
C LYS A 72 10.36 -18.58 31.54
N TRP A 73 10.69 -18.85 30.27
CA TRP A 73 11.04 -20.20 29.80
C TRP A 73 12.32 -20.74 30.42
N LEU A 74 13.27 -19.88 30.77
CA LEU A 74 14.56 -20.27 31.36
C LEU A 74 14.50 -20.34 32.90
N ALA A 75 13.49 -19.70 33.53
CA ALA A 75 13.40 -19.56 34.96
C ALA A 75 13.03 -20.88 35.70
N LYS A 76 12.33 -21.79 35.01
CA LYS A 76 11.89 -23.08 35.58
C LYS A 76 12.27 -24.24 34.65
N ASP A 77 12.66 -25.35 35.23
CA ASP A 77 12.94 -26.61 34.54
C ASP A 77 12.31 -27.78 35.34
N PRO A 78 11.26 -28.46 34.82
CA PRO A 78 10.56 -28.21 33.57
C PRO A 78 9.79 -26.88 33.54
N VAL A 79 9.62 -26.32 32.32
CA VAL A 79 8.82 -25.12 32.09
C VAL A 79 7.34 -25.44 32.33
N ASP A 80 6.58 -24.46 32.76
CA ASP A 80 5.12 -24.58 32.93
C ASP A 80 4.46 -24.70 31.55
N ASP A 81 3.60 -25.73 31.37
CA ASP A 81 2.92 -26.01 30.10
C ASP A 81 2.08 -24.81 29.60
N THR A 82 1.57 -23.99 30.52
CA THR A 82 0.83 -22.76 30.18
C THR A 82 1.68 -21.73 29.42
N LEU A 83 3.01 -21.73 29.63
CA LEU A 83 3.95 -20.86 28.92
C LEU A 83 4.30 -21.37 27.53
N LEU A 84 3.97 -22.62 27.22
CA LEU A 84 4.15 -23.25 25.90
C LEU A 84 2.86 -23.17 25.06
N ASP A 85 1.80 -22.55 25.59
CA ASP A 85 0.58 -22.29 24.83
C ASP A 85 0.83 -21.24 23.75
N SER A 86 0.31 -21.50 22.55
CA SER A 86 0.38 -20.58 21.40
C SER A 86 -0.32 -19.24 21.67
N HIS A 87 -1.35 -19.22 22.50
CA HIS A 87 -2.08 -18.01 22.90
C HIS A 87 -1.24 -16.98 23.64
N GLN A 88 -0.10 -17.39 24.24
CA GLN A 88 0.86 -16.45 24.84
C GLN A 88 1.46 -15.47 23.81
N TRP A 89 1.35 -15.78 22.53
CA TRP A 89 1.86 -14.97 21.42
C TRP A 89 0.82 -14.02 20.82
N ASP A 90 -0.48 -14.17 21.13
CA ASP A 90 -1.57 -13.45 20.46
C ASP A 90 -1.43 -11.92 20.54
N ASP A 91 -0.99 -11.39 21.68
CA ASP A 91 -0.79 -9.96 21.89
C ASP A 91 0.60 -9.46 21.44
N ILE A 92 1.48 -10.36 21.01
CA ILE A 92 2.87 -10.06 20.69
C ILE A 92 3.11 -10.01 19.18
N VAL A 93 2.52 -10.95 18.45
CA VAL A 93 2.81 -11.20 17.04
C VAL A 93 2.04 -10.31 16.08
N PRO A 94 2.59 -10.02 14.90
CA PRO A 94 1.87 -9.34 13.83
C PRO A 94 0.60 -10.10 13.41
N SER A 95 -0.52 -9.39 13.31
CA SER A 95 -1.77 -9.95 12.80
C SER A 95 -2.54 -8.95 11.94
N LEU A 96 -3.38 -9.49 11.06
CA LEU A 96 -4.28 -8.76 10.18
C LEU A 96 -5.65 -9.43 10.19
N ASP A 97 -6.67 -8.73 10.66
CA ASP A 97 -8.06 -9.14 10.50
C ASP A 97 -8.65 -8.44 9.27
N ILE A 98 -9.32 -9.19 8.41
CA ILE A 98 -9.97 -8.68 7.21
C ILE A 98 -11.45 -9.00 7.29
N TRP A 99 -12.27 -7.96 7.22
CA TRP A 99 -13.72 -8.05 7.18
C TRP A 99 -14.24 -7.74 5.78
N MET A 100 -15.06 -8.63 5.25
CA MET A 100 -15.61 -8.52 3.91
C MET A 100 -17.12 -8.55 3.94
N ASP A 101 -17.75 -7.61 3.20
CA ASP A 101 -19.19 -7.65 2.92
C ASP A 101 -19.45 -8.60 1.76
N VAL A 102 -20.42 -9.49 1.94
CA VAL A 102 -20.88 -10.46 0.95
C VAL A 102 -22.21 -9.98 0.38
N ALA A 103 -22.30 -9.82 -0.93
CA ALA A 103 -23.52 -9.43 -1.58
C ALA A 103 -24.49 -10.62 -1.73
N ASP A 104 -25.78 -10.32 -1.86
CA ASP A 104 -26.79 -11.35 -2.09
C ASP A 104 -26.47 -12.17 -3.35
N GLY A 105 -26.52 -13.49 -3.22
CA GLY A 105 -26.19 -14.43 -4.29
C GLY A 105 -24.69 -14.76 -4.43
N GLU A 106 -23.81 -14.18 -3.61
CA GLU A 106 -22.36 -14.46 -3.62
C GLU A 106 -21.88 -15.36 -2.46
N GLN A 107 -22.81 -15.80 -1.59
CA GLN A 107 -22.51 -16.59 -0.40
C GLN A 107 -21.74 -17.88 -0.72
N TYR A 108 -21.99 -18.47 -1.89
CA TYR A 108 -21.30 -19.70 -2.32
C TYR A 108 -19.79 -19.54 -2.48
N LYS A 109 -19.30 -18.29 -2.72
CA LYS A 109 -17.87 -18.00 -2.86
C LYS A 109 -17.13 -18.04 -1.53
N VAL A 110 -17.85 -17.81 -0.44
CA VAL A 110 -17.32 -17.69 0.94
C VAL A 110 -17.79 -18.80 1.87
N ASN A 111 -18.36 -19.89 1.33
CA ASN A 111 -18.89 -20.99 2.14
C ASN A 111 -17.86 -21.59 3.11
N HIS A 112 -16.58 -21.58 2.72
CA HIS A 112 -15.46 -22.05 3.54
C HIS A 112 -15.02 -21.07 4.64
N LEU A 113 -15.60 -19.85 4.66
CA LEU A 113 -15.33 -18.80 5.66
C LEU A 113 -16.48 -18.59 6.64
N ILE A 114 -17.55 -19.37 6.53
CA ILE A 114 -18.71 -19.25 7.41
C ILE A 114 -18.38 -19.93 8.74
N PRO A 115 -18.35 -19.17 9.88
CA PRO A 115 -17.99 -19.76 11.17
C PRO A 115 -19.08 -20.72 11.67
N SER A 116 -20.34 -20.38 11.48
CA SER A 116 -21.50 -21.18 11.87
C SER A 116 -22.71 -20.87 10.97
N LEU A 117 -23.24 -21.90 10.34
CA LEU A 117 -24.44 -21.76 9.48
C LEU A 117 -25.72 -21.36 10.25
N SER A 118 -25.74 -21.59 11.57
CA SER A 118 -26.92 -21.29 12.39
C SER A 118 -26.97 -19.84 12.89
N THR A 119 -25.83 -19.16 12.96
CA THR A 119 -25.71 -17.80 13.52
C THR A 119 -25.31 -16.76 12.47
N TRP A 120 -24.81 -17.19 11.32
CA TRP A 120 -24.36 -16.26 10.28
C TRP A 120 -25.53 -15.55 9.58
N ASP A 121 -25.45 -14.23 9.51
CA ASP A 121 -26.46 -13.36 8.91
C ASP A 121 -26.46 -13.34 7.36
N GLY A 122 -25.50 -14.02 6.73
CA GLY A 122 -25.34 -14.07 5.28
C GLY A 122 -24.65 -12.85 4.67
N LYS A 123 -24.18 -11.87 5.45
CA LYS A 123 -23.72 -10.57 4.95
C LYS A 123 -22.23 -10.30 5.16
N LYS A 124 -21.63 -10.80 6.24
CA LYS A 124 -20.26 -10.45 6.61
C LYS A 124 -19.44 -11.70 6.93
N VAL A 125 -18.20 -11.74 6.47
CA VAL A 125 -17.21 -12.78 6.84
C VAL A 125 -15.92 -12.13 7.29
N GLY A 126 -15.22 -12.80 8.19
CA GLY A 126 -13.96 -12.32 8.74
C GLY A 126 -12.87 -13.38 8.68
N VAL A 127 -11.66 -12.94 8.34
CA VAL A 127 -10.45 -13.79 8.34
C VAL A 127 -9.35 -13.08 9.08
N ARG A 128 -8.69 -13.79 10.01
CA ARG A 128 -7.47 -13.35 10.68
C ARG A 128 -6.27 -14.08 10.08
N GLY A 129 -5.30 -13.34 9.57
CA GLY A 129 -3.96 -13.82 9.32
C GLY A 129 -3.06 -13.44 10.50
N GLN A 130 -2.28 -14.38 11.03
CA GLN A 130 -1.40 -14.16 12.17
C GLN A 130 -0.06 -14.84 11.95
N TYR A 131 1.05 -14.13 12.23
CA TYR A 131 2.39 -14.67 12.08
C TYR A 131 2.87 -15.27 13.40
N VAL A 132 2.64 -16.56 13.59
CA VAL A 132 2.78 -17.27 14.88
C VAL A 132 3.84 -18.36 14.84
N PRO A 133 4.33 -18.82 16.00
CA PRO A 133 5.17 -20.01 16.07
C PRO A 133 4.47 -21.22 15.43
N LYS A 134 5.23 -21.98 14.62
CA LYS A 134 4.77 -23.27 14.04
C LYS A 134 4.45 -24.25 15.15
N ASP A 135 5.39 -24.36 16.11
CA ASP A 135 5.32 -25.17 17.32
C ASP A 135 6.15 -24.50 18.42
N VAL A 136 5.50 -24.10 19.50
CA VAL A 136 6.13 -23.37 20.62
C VAL A 136 7.11 -24.27 21.37
N THR A 137 6.82 -25.56 21.48
CA THR A 137 7.67 -26.54 22.17
C THR A 137 9.01 -26.71 21.46
N THR A 138 8.98 -26.78 20.13
CA THR A 138 10.19 -26.86 19.29
C THR A 138 11.02 -25.57 19.41
N LEU A 139 10.37 -24.41 19.33
CA LEU A 139 11.03 -23.10 19.51
C LEU A 139 11.70 -23.00 20.89
N TYR A 140 10.97 -23.34 21.97
CA TYR A 140 11.49 -23.36 23.33
C TYR A 140 12.73 -24.25 23.46
N SER A 141 12.65 -25.48 22.95
CA SER A 141 13.74 -26.46 23.03
C SER A 141 15.01 -25.97 22.31
N ALA A 142 14.82 -25.38 21.13
CA ALA A 142 15.92 -24.83 20.33
C ALA A 142 16.56 -23.60 21.02
N TYR A 143 15.76 -22.68 21.55
CA TYR A 143 16.26 -21.53 22.30
C TYR A 143 16.99 -21.94 23.59
N LYS A 144 16.42 -22.86 24.37
CA LYS A 144 17.02 -23.40 25.60
C LYS A 144 18.39 -24.03 25.32
N GLU A 145 18.48 -24.84 24.27
CA GLU A 145 19.75 -25.48 23.87
C GLU A 145 20.78 -24.45 23.41
N ALA A 146 20.39 -23.46 22.62
CA ALA A 146 21.29 -22.37 22.18
C ALA A 146 21.80 -21.57 23.38
N LYS A 147 20.93 -21.24 24.35
CA LYS A 147 21.28 -20.52 25.56
C LYS A 147 22.21 -21.33 26.47
N ARG A 148 21.94 -22.64 26.62
CA ARG A 148 22.79 -23.55 27.37
C ARG A 148 24.20 -23.59 26.80
N LYS A 149 24.35 -23.67 25.46
CA LYS A 149 25.66 -23.65 24.80
C LYS A 149 26.40 -22.32 25.04
N ALA A 150 25.69 -21.20 24.94
CA ALA A 150 26.26 -19.89 25.20
C ALA A 150 26.76 -19.76 26.66
N LEU A 151 25.99 -20.19 27.64
CA LEU A 151 26.35 -20.17 29.06
C LEU A 151 27.55 -21.08 29.34
N ALA A 152 27.61 -22.27 28.73
CA ALA A 152 28.73 -23.19 28.85
C ALA A 152 30.05 -22.57 28.33
N LEU A 153 29.98 -21.86 27.21
CA LEU A 153 31.14 -21.14 26.64
C LEU A 153 31.55 -19.96 27.53
N GLN A 154 30.60 -19.20 28.11
CA GLN A 154 30.89 -18.11 29.03
C GLN A 154 31.59 -18.57 30.32
N ALA A 155 31.38 -19.81 30.74
CA ALA A 155 32.02 -20.40 31.91
C ALA A 155 33.52 -20.76 31.68
N THR A 156 33.98 -20.78 30.44
CA THR A 156 35.39 -21.14 30.13
C THR A 156 36.39 -20.05 30.52
N GLU A 157 37.60 -20.43 30.95
CA GLU A 157 38.65 -19.49 31.29
C GLU A 157 39.16 -18.66 30.08
N GLU A 158 39.03 -19.23 28.88
CA GLU A 158 39.34 -18.54 27.63
C GLU A 158 38.43 -17.35 27.39
N TRP A 159 37.11 -17.55 27.63
CA TRP A 159 36.13 -16.47 27.51
C TRP A 159 36.29 -15.37 28.55
N LYS A 160 36.59 -15.73 29.81
CA LYS A 160 36.82 -14.77 30.89
C LYS A 160 38.05 -13.86 30.60
N LYS A 161 39.02 -14.34 29.82
CA LYS A 161 40.18 -13.57 29.38
C LYS A 161 39.90 -12.72 28.14
N ALA A 162 38.92 -13.09 27.33
CA ALA A 162 38.54 -12.31 26.17
C ALA A 162 37.64 -11.16 26.64
N SER A 163 38.07 -9.92 26.49
CA SER A 163 37.30 -8.70 26.80
C SER A 163 36.11 -8.53 25.85
N SER A 164 35.36 -9.59 25.61
CA SER A 164 34.33 -9.65 24.58
C SER A 164 32.91 -9.50 25.18
N PRO A 165 32.02 -8.80 24.51
CA PRO A 165 30.64 -8.64 24.95
C PRO A 165 29.87 -9.95 24.89
N ASN A 166 28.61 -9.90 25.28
CA ASN A 166 27.69 -11.03 25.41
C ASN A 166 27.72 -12.04 24.25
N LEU A 167 27.70 -13.33 24.59
CA LEU A 167 27.56 -14.42 23.62
C LEU A 167 26.12 -14.56 23.12
N TYR A 168 26.03 -14.86 21.84
CA TYR A 168 24.73 -15.21 21.21
C TYR A 168 24.22 -16.57 21.69
N PRO A 169 22.90 -16.68 22.00
CA PRO A 169 21.90 -15.61 22.06
C PRO A 169 21.92 -14.87 23.41
N ILE A 170 21.80 -13.54 23.37
CA ILE A 170 21.67 -12.73 24.59
C ILE A 170 20.29 -12.95 25.21
N ASN A 171 19.24 -12.88 24.39
CA ASN A 171 17.83 -13.02 24.73
C ASN A 171 17.07 -13.73 23.60
N LEU A 172 15.76 -13.86 23.72
CA LEU A 172 14.93 -14.53 22.72
C LEU A 172 14.83 -13.73 21.41
N CYS A 173 14.76 -12.39 21.50
CA CYS A 173 14.79 -11.52 20.31
C CYS A 173 16.08 -11.70 19.53
N ASP A 174 17.25 -11.77 20.19
CA ASP A 174 18.53 -12.01 19.54
C ASP A 174 18.56 -13.40 18.86
N PHE A 175 18.00 -14.43 19.51
CA PHE A 175 17.85 -15.75 18.92
C PHE A 175 17.00 -15.73 17.64
N LEU A 176 15.83 -15.08 17.69
CA LEU A 176 14.90 -14.99 16.56
C LEU A 176 15.44 -14.10 15.44
N GLY A 177 16.18 -13.05 15.77
CA GLY A 177 16.73 -12.10 14.81
C GLY A 177 17.89 -12.62 13.96
N LYS A 178 18.51 -13.75 14.33
CA LYS A 178 19.70 -14.28 13.66
C LYS A 178 19.35 -15.16 12.46
N GLY A 179 19.88 -14.79 11.29
CA GLY A 179 19.78 -15.60 10.07
C GLY A 179 18.33 -15.86 9.65
N SER A 180 17.97 -17.14 9.50
CA SER A 180 16.62 -17.59 9.13
C SER A 180 15.76 -18.00 10.32
N ASN A 181 16.26 -17.93 11.57
CA ASN A 181 15.58 -18.51 12.73
C ASN A 181 14.10 -18.13 12.83
N LEU A 182 13.76 -16.85 12.66
CA LEU A 182 12.35 -16.44 12.72
C LEU A 182 11.50 -17.21 11.70
N ARG A 183 11.96 -17.36 10.48
CA ARG A 183 11.25 -18.07 9.40
C ARG A 183 11.22 -19.59 9.60
N ASP A 184 12.24 -20.13 10.25
CA ASP A 184 12.32 -21.56 10.54
C ASP A 184 11.29 -21.97 11.59
N TYR A 185 11.04 -21.08 12.58
CA TYR A 185 10.13 -21.36 13.70
C TYR A 185 8.75 -20.72 13.57
N PHE A 186 8.54 -19.75 12.67
CA PHE A 186 7.27 -19.04 12.51
C PHE A 186 6.69 -19.24 11.12
N ASN A 187 5.36 -19.13 11.00
CA ASN A 187 4.65 -19.05 9.74
C ASN A 187 3.36 -18.23 9.90
N VAL A 188 2.75 -17.85 8.78
CA VAL A 188 1.41 -17.26 8.79
C VAL A 188 0.39 -18.38 8.93
N LYS A 189 -0.51 -18.26 9.91
CA LYS A 189 -1.71 -19.09 10.04
C LYS A 189 -2.95 -18.22 9.83
N TYR A 190 -3.99 -18.82 9.29
CA TYR A 190 -5.27 -18.15 9.04
C TYR A 190 -6.37 -18.75 9.87
N TYR A 191 -7.28 -17.90 10.36
CA TYR A 191 -8.38 -18.27 11.22
C TYR A 191 -9.67 -17.60 10.73
N ILE A 192 -10.79 -18.28 10.86
CA ILE A 192 -12.10 -17.69 10.61
C ILE A 192 -12.53 -16.97 11.88
N ILE A 193 -12.86 -15.68 11.78
CA ILE A 193 -13.37 -14.88 12.88
C ILE A 193 -14.88 -14.64 12.71
N ASP A 194 -15.62 -14.75 13.81
CA ASP A 194 -17.09 -14.70 13.77
C ASP A 194 -17.59 -13.25 13.82
N PRO A 195 -18.31 -12.76 12.78
CA PRO A 195 -18.87 -11.43 12.79
C PRO A 195 -19.97 -11.22 13.85
N ALA A 196 -20.54 -12.28 14.40
CA ALA A 196 -21.53 -12.19 15.48
C ALA A 196 -20.91 -11.87 16.85
N ILE A 197 -19.59 -12.04 17.00
CA ILE A 197 -18.85 -11.70 18.22
C ILE A 197 -18.28 -10.28 18.03
N GLU A 198 -19.08 -9.27 18.37
CA GLU A 198 -18.58 -7.89 18.38
C GLU A 198 -17.61 -7.69 19.55
N PRO A 199 -16.44 -7.08 19.33
CA PRO A 199 -15.59 -6.65 20.44
C PRO A 199 -16.34 -5.63 21.30
N ALA A 200 -16.22 -5.73 22.62
CA ALA A 200 -16.90 -4.84 23.57
C ALA A 200 -16.50 -3.35 23.42
N ASP A 201 -15.38 -3.08 22.76
CA ASP A 201 -14.85 -1.75 22.40
C ASP A 201 -14.14 -1.87 21.04
N GLU A 202 -14.06 -0.76 20.28
CA GLU A 202 -13.34 -0.68 18.99
C GLU A 202 -11.84 -1.10 19.14
N ASP A 203 -11.28 -0.95 20.33
CA ASP A 203 -9.90 -1.34 20.66
C ASP A 203 -9.74 -2.81 21.08
N LYS A 204 -10.84 -3.51 21.36
CA LYS A 204 -10.79 -4.93 21.75
C LYS A 204 -10.95 -5.82 20.53
N VAL A 205 -10.21 -6.91 20.54
CA VAL A 205 -10.15 -7.87 19.44
C VAL A 205 -10.71 -9.20 19.91
N GLN A 206 -11.40 -9.90 19.03
CA GLN A 206 -11.84 -11.27 19.31
C GLN A 206 -10.64 -12.15 19.66
N PRO A 207 -10.77 -13.10 20.59
CA PRO A 207 -9.76 -14.13 20.84
C PRO A 207 -9.43 -14.88 19.53
N THR A 208 -8.20 -15.33 19.39
CA THR A 208 -7.81 -16.15 18.25
C THR A 208 -8.49 -17.53 18.38
N PRO A 209 -9.21 -18.02 17.36
CA PRO A 209 -9.80 -19.36 17.40
C PRO A 209 -8.71 -20.45 17.46
N ASP A 210 -8.99 -21.57 18.13
CA ASP A 210 -8.05 -22.69 18.27
C ASP A 210 -7.70 -23.37 16.94
N LYS A 211 -8.63 -23.36 15.98
CA LYS A 211 -8.48 -24.07 14.71
C LYS A 211 -8.02 -23.15 13.61
N ALA A 212 -6.78 -23.31 13.18
CA ALA A 212 -6.25 -22.68 12.00
C ALA A 212 -6.72 -23.38 10.70
N LEU A 213 -6.75 -22.62 9.62
CA LEU A 213 -6.97 -23.14 8.27
C LEU A 213 -5.67 -23.67 7.67
N ASP A 214 -5.76 -24.68 6.81
CA ASP A 214 -4.59 -25.30 6.18
C ASP A 214 -3.92 -24.41 5.12
N LYS A 215 -4.68 -23.51 4.51
CA LYS A 215 -4.24 -22.62 3.41
C LYS A 215 -4.75 -21.21 3.63
N ASN A 216 -4.16 -20.27 2.89
CA ASN A 216 -4.65 -18.91 2.83
C ASN A 216 -6.02 -18.87 2.12
N PRO A 217 -7.11 -18.57 2.84
CA PRO A 217 -8.46 -18.60 2.25
C PRO A 217 -8.76 -17.37 1.39
N LEU A 218 -7.87 -16.36 1.43
CA LEU A 218 -8.05 -15.08 0.72
C LEU A 218 -7.44 -15.09 -0.68
N GLU A 219 -6.62 -16.08 -1.00
CA GLU A 219 -5.87 -16.16 -2.26
C GLU A 219 -6.79 -16.26 -3.49
N GLU A 220 -7.93 -16.97 -3.34
CA GLU A 220 -8.93 -17.11 -4.40
C GLU A 220 -9.99 -15.98 -4.39
N LEU A 221 -9.95 -15.10 -3.38
CA LEU A 221 -10.96 -14.04 -3.19
C LEU A 221 -10.44 -12.64 -3.52
N ILE A 222 -9.14 -12.40 -3.31
CA ILE A 222 -8.57 -11.06 -3.40
C ILE A 222 -7.31 -11.07 -4.26
N ARG A 223 -7.39 -10.45 -5.43
CA ARG A 223 -6.23 -10.10 -6.24
C ARG A 223 -5.59 -8.84 -5.71
N VAL A 224 -4.28 -8.86 -5.46
CA VAL A 224 -3.54 -7.70 -4.96
C VAL A 224 -2.48 -7.28 -5.97
N ASP A 225 -2.55 -6.03 -6.42
CA ASP A 225 -1.54 -5.40 -7.26
C ASP A 225 -1.02 -4.12 -6.60
N THR A 226 0.29 -3.83 -6.73
CA THR A 226 0.93 -2.72 -6.00
C THR A 226 1.85 -1.90 -6.89
N ILE A 227 1.77 -0.58 -6.75
CA ILE A 227 2.76 0.38 -7.25
C ILE A 227 3.41 1.03 -6.03
N LEU A 228 4.69 0.72 -5.76
CA LEU A 228 5.41 1.22 -4.59
C LEU A 228 6.01 2.61 -4.84
N ALA A 229 6.30 3.35 -3.74
CA ALA A 229 6.92 4.68 -3.80
C ALA A 229 8.37 4.64 -4.33
N SER A 230 9.11 3.59 -3.97
CA SER A 230 10.46 3.31 -4.50
C SER A 230 10.39 2.81 -5.94
N ARG A 231 9.83 3.64 -6.82
CA ARG A 231 9.81 3.33 -8.24
C ARG A 231 11.19 3.61 -8.77
N ASP A 232 11.76 2.60 -9.39
CA ASP A 232 12.98 2.73 -10.17
C ASP A 232 12.70 3.53 -11.45
N PHE A 233 12.44 4.83 -11.27
CA PHE A 233 12.49 5.82 -12.32
C PHE A 233 13.87 6.43 -12.31
N SER A 234 14.89 5.65 -12.65
CA SER A 234 16.20 6.21 -12.77
C SER A 234 16.30 7.00 -14.06
N ASP A 235 17.10 8.04 -13.95
CA ASP A 235 17.51 8.89 -15.05
C ASP A 235 18.20 8.03 -16.14
N PRO A 236 17.87 8.17 -17.43
CA PRO A 236 18.52 7.40 -18.51
C PRO A 236 20.03 7.61 -18.62
N GLU A 237 20.60 8.57 -17.88
CA GLU A 237 22.05 8.88 -17.89
C GLU A 237 22.82 8.25 -16.71
N GLY A 238 22.16 7.65 -15.73
CA GLY A 238 22.80 6.94 -14.62
C GLY A 238 23.02 5.47 -14.94
N GLN A 239 24.24 5.06 -15.16
CA GLN A 239 24.67 3.65 -15.23
C GLN A 239 24.37 2.95 -13.89
N SER A 240 23.20 2.35 -13.77
CA SER A 240 22.97 1.27 -12.81
C SER A 240 22.05 0.24 -13.45
N ASP A 241 22.50 -1.00 -13.42
CA ASP A 241 21.90 -2.23 -13.96
C ASP A 241 20.63 -2.66 -13.21
N SER A 242 19.72 -1.73 -12.91
CA SER A 242 18.42 -2.04 -12.32
C SER A 242 17.31 -1.70 -13.30
N ASP A 243 16.50 -2.68 -13.59
CA ASP A 243 15.35 -2.80 -14.47
C ASP A 243 14.40 -1.57 -14.53
N ILE A 244 14.84 -0.48 -15.19
CA ILE A 244 13.96 0.65 -15.47
C ILE A 244 13.21 0.35 -16.74
N ASP A 245 11.95 0.05 -16.58
CA ASP A 245 11.04 -0.07 -17.69
C ASP A 245 10.77 1.31 -18.30
N THR A 246 11.48 1.66 -19.37
CA THR A 246 11.08 2.77 -20.24
C THR A 246 9.62 2.58 -20.68
N LEU A 247 8.92 3.67 -21.04
CA LEU A 247 7.56 3.54 -21.57
C LEU A 247 7.54 2.54 -22.74
N SER A 248 8.56 2.55 -23.57
CA SER A 248 8.73 1.58 -24.65
C SER A 248 8.77 0.13 -24.16
N LYS A 249 9.53 -0.17 -23.10
CA LYS A 249 9.54 -1.50 -22.47
C LYS A 249 8.21 -1.85 -21.81
N GLN A 250 7.54 -0.88 -21.19
CA GLN A 250 6.21 -1.11 -20.60
C GLN A 250 5.17 -1.42 -21.66
N PHE A 251 5.17 -0.69 -22.79
CA PHE A 251 4.33 -1.00 -23.95
C PHE A 251 4.70 -2.35 -24.56
N GLN A 252 5.98 -2.69 -24.63
CA GLN A 252 6.45 -3.99 -25.10
C GLN A 252 5.99 -5.13 -24.17
N LYS A 253 6.11 -4.98 -22.85
CA LYS A 253 5.58 -5.97 -21.89
C LYS A 253 4.07 -6.15 -22.02
N TYR A 254 3.35 -5.06 -22.18
CA TYR A 254 1.90 -5.10 -22.43
C TYR A 254 1.58 -5.87 -23.73
N TYR A 255 2.42 -5.77 -24.74
CA TYR A 255 2.26 -6.45 -26.03
C TYR A 255 2.81 -7.89 -26.05
N SER A 256 3.99 -8.15 -25.44
CA SER A 256 4.66 -9.47 -25.49
C SER A 256 3.93 -10.57 -24.73
N ASN A 257 3.00 -10.22 -23.86
CA ASN A 257 2.05 -11.19 -23.31
C ASN A 257 1.10 -11.79 -24.35
N SER A 258 1.27 -11.40 -25.64
CA SER A 258 0.41 -11.82 -26.74
C SER A 258 1.09 -12.71 -27.79
N ASN A 259 2.41 -12.76 -27.95
CA ASN A 259 3.05 -13.62 -28.97
C ASN A 259 4.53 -13.93 -28.66
N SER A 260 4.94 -15.16 -28.90
CA SER A 260 6.29 -15.73 -28.78
C SER A 260 6.96 -15.99 -30.13
N GLU A 261 8.30 -15.83 -30.17
CA GLU A 261 9.41 -16.53 -30.87
C GLU A 261 9.85 -16.13 -32.30
N GLU A 262 11.10 -15.80 -32.36
CA GLU A 262 12.38 -15.92 -33.10
C GLU A 262 12.42 -16.15 -34.63
N GLU A 263 13.28 -15.39 -35.39
CA GLU A 263 14.50 -15.83 -36.09
C GLU A 263 15.16 -14.76 -36.98
N VAL A 264 16.46 -14.92 -37.28
CA VAL A 264 17.50 -13.99 -37.82
C VAL A 264 17.64 -13.98 -39.33
N LEU A 265 17.98 -12.83 -39.94
CA LEU A 265 18.27 -12.70 -41.40
C LEU A 265 19.44 -11.75 -41.75
N MET A 266 20.14 -12.05 -42.84
CA MET A 266 21.34 -11.34 -43.34
C MET A 266 21.07 -10.30 -44.47
N PRO A 267 21.94 -9.30 -44.69
CA PRO A 267 21.59 -8.04 -45.36
C PRO A 267 21.85 -7.98 -46.87
N SER A 268 21.52 -8.98 -47.68
CA SER A 268 21.77 -8.94 -49.14
C SER A 268 20.53 -8.92 -50.04
N ASP A 269 19.33 -8.89 -49.51
CA ASP A 269 18.11 -8.98 -50.32
C ASP A 269 17.24 -7.72 -50.24
N LEU A 270 17.08 -7.06 -51.37
CA LEU A 270 16.13 -5.94 -51.58
C LEU A 270 14.68 -6.37 -51.24
N GLU A 271 14.32 -7.60 -51.47
CA GLU A 271 13.04 -8.17 -51.07
C GLU A 271 12.87 -8.18 -49.56
N LEU A 272 13.94 -8.34 -48.77
CA LEU A 272 13.97 -8.33 -47.33
C LEU A 272 13.69 -6.91 -46.80
N VAL A 273 14.33 -5.89 -47.37
CA VAL A 273 14.13 -4.48 -47.03
C VAL A 273 12.68 -4.09 -47.31
N SER A 274 12.14 -4.52 -48.43
CA SER A 274 10.74 -4.30 -48.78
C SER A 274 9.79 -5.07 -47.87
N GLY A 275 10.16 -6.30 -47.48
CA GLY A 275 9.42 -7.11 -46.51
C GLY A 275 9.38 -6.46 -45.14
N ILE A 276 10.51 -5.94 -44.65
CA ILE A 276 10.61 -5.23 -43.37
C ILE A 276 9.81 -3.92 -43.40
N ALA A 277 9.86 -3.15 -44.50
CA ALA A 277 9.07 -1.93 -44.62
C ALA A 277 7.56 -2.22 -44.61
N LYS A 278 7.13 -3.28 -45.29
CA LYS A 278 5.74 -3.73 -45.31
C LYS A 278 5.30 -4.34 -43.97
N ALA A 279 6.22 -5.02 -43.28
CA ALA A 279 6.01 -5.51 -41.94
C ALA A 279 5.86 -4.35 -40.94
N ASN A 280 6.69 -3.31 -41.05
CA ASN A 280 6.59 -2.11 -40.22
C ASN A 280 5.25 -1.40 -40.40
N GLU A 281 4.77 -1.22 -41.64
CA GLU A 281 3.46 -0.63 -41.93
C GLU A 281 2.33 -1.49 -41.32
N THR A 282 2.41 -2.80 -41.49
CA THR A 282 1.42 -3.73 -40.91
C THR A 282 1.47 -3.75 -39.41
N TYR A 283 2.67 -3.67 -38.83
CA TYR A 283 2.89 -3.62 -37.38
C TYR A 283 2.36 -2.31 -36.79
N ASP A 284 2.66 -1.18 -37.41
CA ASP A 284 2.17 0.15 -37.01
C ASP A 284 0.64 0.21 -37.04
N ALA A 285 0.03 -0.34 -38.10
CA ALA A 285 -1.43 -0.43 -38.20
C ALA A 285 -2.03 -1.32 -37.08
N LYS A 286 -1.40 -2.46 -36.79
CA LYS A 286 -1.83 -3.39 -35.74
C LYS A 286 -1.60 -2.81 -34.35
N LEU A 287 -0.46 -2.18 -34.10
CA LEU A 287 -0.15 -1.47 -32.87
C LEU A 287 -1.15 -0.34 -32.63
N THR A 288 -1.40 0.49 -33.64
CA THR A 288 -2.38 1.57 -33.55
C THR A 288 -3.76 1.05 -33.17
N LYS A 289 -4.19 -0.06 -33.78
CA LYS A 289 -5.48 -0.70 -33.48
C LYS A 289 -5.53 -1.33 -32.09
N THR A 290 -4.45 -1.99 -31.68
CA THR A 290 -4.38 -2.66 -30.37
C THR A 290 -4.33 -1.66 -29.22
N PHE A 291 -3.61 -0.55 -29.44
CA PHE A 291 -3.47 0.49 -28.41
C PHE A 291 -4.48 1.65 -28.56
N GLU A 292 -5.44 1.55 -29.47
CA GLU A 292 -6.45 2.59 -29.69
C GLU A 292 -7.24 2.89 -28.40
N THR A 293 -7.65 1.87 -27.66
CA THR A 293 -8.38 2.02 -26.39
C THR A 293 -7.51 2.62 -25.29
N PRO A 294 -6.32 2.06 -24.96
CA PRO A 294 -5.42 2.67 -24.01
C PRO A 294 -5.02 4.11 -24.35
N ILE A 295 -4.74 4.41 -25.62
CA ILE A 295 -4.39 5.78 -26.07
C ILE A 295 -5.59 6.72 -25.94
N LYS A 296 -6.81 6.27 -26.23
CA LYS A 296 -8.03 7.06 -25.98
C LYS A 296 -8.23 7.35 -24.50
N GLU A 297 -8.01 6.37 -23.63
CA GLU A 297 -8.08 6.55 -22.19
C GLU A 297 -7.02 7.56 -21.70
N LEU A 298 -5.79 7.47 -22.20
CA LEU A 298 -4.72 8.42 -21.89
C LEU A 298 -5.04 9.85 -22.40
N ARG A 299 -5.64 9.98 -23.58
CA ARG A 299 -6.11 11.29 -24.08
C ARG A 299 -7.18 11.92 -23.19
N ASN A 300 -8.04 11.11 -22.56
CA ASN A 300 -9.06 11.59 -21.64
C ASN A 300 -8.49 12.16 -20.34
N ILE A 301 -7.21 11.92 -20.04
CA ILE A 301 -6.52 12.53 -18.90
C ILE A 301 -6.39 14.04 -19.10
N ASN A 302 -6.31 14.50 -20.37
CA ASN A 302 -6.22 15.91 -20.76
C ASN A 302 -5.14 16.71 -20.00
N TYR A 303 -3.95 16.13 -19.90
CA TYR A 303 -2.79 16.79 -19.29
C TYR A 303 -1.61 16.80 -20.28
N PRO A 304 -0.92 17.92 -20.49
CA PRO A 304 -0.99 19.22 -19.83
C PRO A 304 -2.08 20.21 -20.35
N GLY A 305 -3.11 19.80 -21.06
CA GLY A 305 -4.22 20.64 -21.48
C GLY A 305 -4.31 20.85 -23.00
N PHE A 306 -4.68 22.05 -23.45
CA PHE A 306 -5.02 22.33 -24.87
C PHE A 306 -3.92 22.07 -25.90
N GLN A 307 -2.66 21.90 -25.46
CA GLN A 307 -1.52 21.61 -26.35
C GLN A 307 -0.88 20.26 -26.02
N ASN A 308 -1.68 19.26 -25.67
CA ASN A 308 -1.18 17.93 -25.38
C ASN A 308 -0.44 17.34 -26.58
N PRO A 309 0.78 16.82 -26.42
CA PRO A 309 1.44 16.05 -27.46
C PRO A 309 0.61 14.80 -27.80
N GLU A 310 0.49 14.49 -29.08
CA GLU A 310 -0.21 13.29 -29.51
C GLU A 310 0.69 12.06 -29.31
N ILE A 311 0.20 11.08 -28.57
CA ILE A 311 0.90 9.81 -28.37
C ILE A 311 0.73 8.98 -29.63
N LYS A 312 1.84 8.63 -30.30
CA LYS A 312 1.89 7.71 -31.42
C LYS A 312 2.87 6.59 -31.11
N ILE A 313 2.45 5.37 -31.41
CA ILE A 313 3.30 4.19 -31.30
C ILE A 313 3.75 3.87 -32.72
N ARG A 314 5.06 3.85 -32.94
CA ARG A 314 5.68 3.44 -34.20
C ARG A 314 6.71 2.38 -33.95
N SER A 315 6.71 1.39 -34.81
CA SER A 315 7.75 0.37 -34.88
C SER A 315 8.93 0.94 -35.73
N LYS A 316 10.14 0.82 -35.21
CA LYS A 316 11.36 1.15 -35.93
C LYS A 316 12.26 -0.07 -35.96
N ILE A 317 12.03 -0.95 -36.92
CA ILE A 317 12.90 -2.08 -37.15
C ILE A 317 14.04 -1.59 -38.05
N GLN A 318 15.24 -1.42 -37.49
CA GLN A 318 16.48 -1.23 -38.25
C GLN A 318 17.13 -2.60 -38.46
N ILE A 319 17.75 -2.82 -39.62
CA ILE A 319 18.32 -4.12 -40.01
C ILE A 319 19.37 -4.61 -39.00
N GLU A 320 20.11 -3.70 -38.37
CA GLU A 320 21.10 -3.98 -37.34
C GLU A 320 20.48 -4.20 -35.92
N GLU A 321 19.25 -3.76 -35.71
CA GLU A 321 18.49 -3.89 -34.46
C GLU A 321 17.33 -4.90 -34.56
N ALA A 322 17.18 -5.60 -35.68
CA ALA A 322 16.11 -6.58 -35.91
C ALA A 322 16.10 -7.75 -34.92
N ILE A 323 17.15 -7.85 -34.10
CA ILE A 323 17.29 -8.84 -33.03
C ILE A 323 16.72 -8.33 -31.69
N LYS A 324 16.43 -7.01 -31.58
CA LYS A 324 15.81 -6.40 -30.40
C LYS A 324 14.63 -5.54 -30.85
N HIS A 325 13.43 -6.11 -30.83
CA HIS A 325 12.19 -5.38 -31.11
C HIS A 325 11.89 -4.35 -30.04
N ASP A 326 12.50 -3.17 -30.10
CA ASP A 326 12.16 -2.03 -29.27
C ASP A 326 11.11 -1.18 -29.99
N SER A 327 9.85 -1.33 -29.61
CA SER A 327 8.81 -0.37 -29.99
C SER A 327 9.10 0.94 -29.28
N ALA A 328 9.52 1.97 -30.04
CA ALA A 328 9.82 3.27 -29.46
C ALA A 328 8.53 4.09 -29.31
N VAL A 329 8.20 4.48 -28.10
CA VAL A 329 7.17 5.49 -27.84
C VAL A 329 7.70 6.84 -28.30
N GLN A 330 6.96 7.50 -29.19
CA GLN A 330 7.28 8.83 -29.69
C GLN A 330 6.10 9.77 -29.44
N PHE A 331 6.40 11.03 -29.18
CA PHE A 331 5.42 12.08 -28.96
C PHE A 331 5.39 13.02 -30.17
N ALA A 332 4.27 13.02 -30.87
CA ALA A 332 4.09 13.91 -32.03
C ALA A 332 3.50 15.24 -31.57
N ILE A 333 3.96 16.35 -32.19
CA ILE A 333 3.37 17.65 -31.96
C ILE A 333 2.05 17.72 -32.74
N GLN A 334 0.98 18.17 -32.07
CA GLN A 334 -0.35 18.26 -32.65
C GLN A 334 -0.31 19.17 -33.91
N GLY A 335 -0.74 18.64 -35.03
CA GLY A 335 -0.70 19.33 -36.34
C GLY A 335 0.59 19.16 -37.14
N MET A 336 1.65 18.53 -36.59
CA MET A 336 2.92 18.23 -37.28
C MET A 336 3.25 16.73 -37.14
N ALA A 337 2.52 15.88 -37.84
CA ALA A 337 2.62 14.43 -37.69
C ALA A 337 4.02 13.86 -38.02
N GLU A 338 4.83 14.58 -38.77
CA GLU A 338 6.19 14.20 -39.15
C GLU A 338 7.24 14.52 -38.08
N LEU A 339 6.88 15.41 -37.12
CA LEU A 339 7.77 15.83 -36.05
C LEU A 339 7.42 15.05 -34.77
N ALA A 340 8.00 13.88 -34.63
CA ALA A 340 7.85 13.04 -33.44
C ALA A 340 9.14 13.02 -32.62
N LEU A 341 9.04 13.35 -31.34
CA LEU A 341 10.17 13.38 -30.43
C LEU A 341 10.22 12.08 -29.61
N PRO A 342 11.41 11.48 -29.43
CA PRO A 342 11.59 10.34 -28.55
C PRO A 342 11.14 10.63 -27.11
N GLU A 343 10.79 9.58 -26.37
CA GLU A 343 10.33 9.63 -24.98
C GLU A 343 11.19 10.52 -24.07
N LYS A 344 12.51 10.47 -24.21
CA LYS A 344 13.47 11.21 -23.38
C LYS A 344 13.34 12.75 -23.47
N TYR A 345 12.70 13.28 -24.49
CA TYR A 345 12.46 14.73 -24.63
C TYR A 345 11.22 15.23 -23.91
N ASN A 346 10.44 14.34 -23.32
CA ASN A 346 9.30 14.74 -22.49
C ASN A 346 9.70 14.86 -21.02
N GLY A 347 9.07 15.80 -20.33
CA GLY A 347 9.29 16.03 -18.91
C GLY A 347 9.00 14.77 -18.07
N LEU A 348 9.80 14.55 -17.03
CA LEU A 348 9.72 13.38 -16.16
C LEU A 348 8.32 13.17 -15.58
N GLY A 349 7.65 14.25 -15.15
CA GLY A 349 6.30 14.18 -14.58
C GLY A 349 5.25 13.63 -15.55
N TYR A 350 5.34 14.00 -16.83
CA TYR A 350 4.41 13.50 -17.84
C TYR A 350 4.66 12.01 -18.14
N ARG A 351 5.91 11.60 -18.26
CA ARG A 351 6.29 10.19 -18.45
C ARG A 351 5.83 9.33 -17.27
N ASN A 352 6.02 9.81 -16.04
CA ASN A 352 5.60 9.12 -14.83
C ASN A 352 4.08 8.95 -14.76
N LEU A 353 3.32 10.00 -15.11
CA LEU A 353 1.87 9.92 -15.15
C LEU A 353 1.40 8.82 -16.10
N ILE A 354 1.91 8.81 -17.33
CA ILE A 354 1.58 7.78 -18.33
C ILE A 354 1.98 6.39 -17.83
N SER A 355 3.18 6.25 -17.27
CA SER A 355 3.68 4.99 -16.74
C SER A 355 2.77 4.41 -15.67
N ILE A 356 2.30 5.24 -14.73
CA ILE A 356 1.37 4.79 -13.68
C ILE A 356 0.05 4.32 -14.31
N TYR A 357 -0.50 5.08 -15.26
CA TYR A 357 -1.75 4.70 -15.92
C TYR A 357 -1.61 3.39 -16.71
N LEU A 358 -0.50 3.21 -17.44
CA LEU A 358 -0.22 1.96 -18.15
C LEU A 358 -0.13 0.76 -17.20
N LYS A 359 0.53 0.94 -16.04
CA LYS A 359 0.57 -0.10 -15.00
C LYS A 359 -0.81 -0.43 -14.46
N LEU A 360 -1.65 0.56 -14.19
CA LEU A 360 -3.03 0.34 -13.74
C LEU A 360 -3.85 -0.43 -14.77
N MET A 361 -3.73 -0.06 -16.06
CA MET A 361 -4.40 -0.79 -17.14
C MET A 361 -3.86 -2.21 -17.29
N ASP A 362 -2.55 -2.42 -17.17
CA ASP A 362 -1.93 -3.75 -17.21
C ASP A 362 -2.41 -4.64 -16.06
N PHE A 363 -2.55 -4.09 -14.84
CA PHE A 363 -3.13 -4.82 -13.70
C PHE A 363 -4.56 -5.27 -13.98
N ARG A 364 -5.39 -4.37 -14.52
CA ARG A 364 -6.75 -4.69 -14.94
C ARG A 364 -6.79 -5.81 -15.97
N GLU A 365 -6.01 -5.69 -17.06
CA GLU A 365 -6.01 -6.70 -18.12
C GLU A 365 -5.51 -8.07 -17.64
N LYS A 366 -4.45 -8.09 -16.81
CA LYS A 366 -3.95 -9.34 -16.21
C LYS A 366 -4.98 -9.99 -15.30
N TRP A 367 -5.75 -9.21 -14.54
CA TRP A 367 -6.82 -9.73 -13.71
C TRP A 367 -7.95 -10.32 -14.57
N LEU A 368 -8.42 -9.59 -15.59
CA LEU A 368 -9.50 -10.03 -16.46
C LEU A 368 -9.10 -11.20 -17.39
N LYS A 369 -7.81 -11.33 -17.72
CA LYS A 369 -7.31 -12.46 -18.51
C LYS A 369 -7.61 -13.81 -17.84
N THR A 370 -7.58 -13.87 -16.51
CA THR A 370 -7.93 -15.06 -15.73
C THR A 370 -9.34 -15.56 -16.07
N LEU A 371 -10.30 -14.63 -16.24
CA LEU A 371 -11.67 -14.96 -16.63
C LEU A 371 -11.75 -15.51 -18.06
N SER A 372 -11.04 -14.89 -19.00
CA SER A 372 -11.04 -15.32 -20.40
C SER A 372 -10.38 -16.69 -20.61
N GLU A 373 -9.49 -17.10 -19.71
CA GLU A 373 -8.86 -18.42 -19.69
C GLU A 373 -9.77 -19.51 -19.07
N GLY A 374 -10.99 -19.18 -18.65
CA GLY A 374 -11.91 -20.11 -18.01
C GLY A 374 -11.51 -20.53 -16.59
N LYS A 375 -10.58 -19.79 -15.96
CA LYS A 375 -10.17 -19.98 -14.58
C LYS A 375 -11.07 -19.21 -13.62
N ASN A 376 -11.11 -19.61 -12.37
CA ASN A 376 -11.75 -18.83 -11.33
C ASN A 376 -11.02 -17.50 -11.16
N ILE A 377 -11.72 -16.40 -11.32
CA ILE A 377 -11.20 -15.06 -11.10
C ILE A 377 -11.56 -14.59 -9.69
N GLU A 378 -10.62 -13.94 -9.05
CA GLU A 378 -10.82 -13.33 -7.74
C GLU A 378 -11.88 -12.22 -7.83
N PRO A 379 -12.95 -12.25 -7.02
CA PRO A 379 -14.02 -11.26 -7.09
C PRO A 379 -13.60 -9.85 -6.66
N ILE A 380 -12.54 -9.72 -5.89
CA ILE A 380 -12.01 -8.44 -5.41
C ILE A 380 -10.65 -8.17 -6.02
N HIS A 381 -10.51 -7.05 -6.72
CA HIS A 381 -9.23 -6.51 -7.17
C HIS A 381 -8.82 -5.34 -6.28
N LEU A 382 -7.83 -5.57 -5.40
CA LEU A 382 -7.30 -4.57 -4.48
C LEU A 382 -6.00 -4.00 -5.03
N VAL A 383 -6.02 -2.72 -5.37
CA VAL A 383 -4.88 -2.04 -5.98
C VAL A 383 -4.32 -0.99 -5.04
N PHE A 384 -3.03 -1.07 -4.75
CA PHE A 384 -2.31 -0.09 -3.95
C PHE A 384 -1.42 0.78 -4.82
N VAL A 385 -1.45 2.10 -4.58
CA VAL A 385 -0.53 3.05 -5.20
C VAL A 385 0.07 3.92 -4.09
N GLU A 386 1.37 3.77 -3.87
CA GLU A 386 2.10 4.57 -2.90
C GLU A 386 2.64 5.84 -3.55
N GLU A 387 2.41 6.95 -2.86
CA GLU A 387 2.96 8.27 -3.16
C GLU A 387 2.92 8.60 -4.67
N PRO A 388 1.73 8.61 -5.31
CA PRO A 388 1.60 8.91 -6.74
C PRO A 388 2.18 10.28 -7.12
N GLU A 389 2.31 11.16 -6.14
CA GLU A 389 2.90 12.49 -6.26
C GLU A 389 4.40 12.49 -6.54
N ALA A 390 5.11 11.40 -6.28
CA ALA A 390 6.54 11.32 -6.53
C ALA A 390 6.84 11.65 -8.01
N HIS A 391 7.59 12.73 -8.23
CA HIS A 391 7.94 13.25 -9.56
C HIS A 391 6.77 13.74 -10.44
N LEU A 392 5.55 13.92 -9.87
CA LEU A 392 4.42 14.52 -10.57
C LEU A 392 4.25 16.00 -10.19
N HIS A 393 4.07 16.85 -11.19
CA HIS A 393 3.65 18.24 -10.97
C HIS A 393 2.24 18.28 -10.37
N ALA A 394 1.93 19.32 -9.59
CA ALA A 394 0.65 19.48 -8.88
C ALA A 394 -0.59 19.17 -9.74
N GLN A 395 -0.65 19.71 -10.96
CA GLN A 395 -1.77 19.43 -11.89
C GLN A 395 -1.87 17.95 -12.28
N ALA A 396 -0.73 17.28 -12.50
CA ALA A 396 -0.70 15.86 -12.81
C ALA A 396 -1.20 15.01 -11.64
N GLN A 397 -0.87 15.39 -10.41
CA GLN A 397 -1.37 14.74 -9.18
C GLN A 397 -2.89 14.81 -9.10
N GLN A 398 -3.47 15.98 -9.34
CA GLN A 398 -4.93 16.19 -9.32
C GLN A 398 -5.64 15.37 -10.39
N VAL A 399 -5.12 15.38 -11.63
CA VAL A 399 -5.66 14.56 -12.73
C VAL A 399 -5.58 13.08 -12.39
N PHE A 400 -4.44 12.62 -11.85
CA PHE A 400 -4.25 11.25 -11.46
C PHE A 400 -5.33 10.78 -10.47
N VAL A 401 -5.53 11.50 -9.37
CA VAL A 401 -6.50 11.11 -8.33
C VAL A 401 -7.93 11.01 -8.87
N LYS A 402 -8.29 11.91 -9.80
CA LYS A 402 -9.61 11.88 -10.46
C LYS A 402 -9.79 10.68 -11.36
N LYS A 403 -8.76 10.30 -12.11
CA LYS A 403 -8.87 9.35 -13.22
C LYS A 403 -8.32 7.94 -12.93
N ALA A 404 -7.51 7.75 -11.88
CA ALA A 404 -6.88 6.47 -11.58
C ALA A 404 -7.90 5.32 -11.41
N PHE A 405 -9.01 5.57 -10.70
CA PHE A 405 -10.04 4.57 -10.52
C PHE A 405 -10.79 4.24 -11.83
N GLU A 406 -11.03 5.24 -12.68
CA GLU A 406 -11.63 5.04 -14.00
C GLU A 406 -10.76 4.13 -14.86
N ALA A 407 -9.44 4.31 -14.86
CA ALA A 407 -8.50 3.46 -15.61
C ALA A 407 -8.58 1.98 -15.20
N LEU A 408 -8.82 1.71 -13.92
CA LEU A 408 -9.00 0.35 -13.41
C LEU A 408 -10.36 -0.27 -13.78
N CYS A 409 -11.42 0.55 -13.87
CA CYS A 409 -12.80 0.06 -14.03
C CYS A 409 -13.36 0.22 -15.44
N ASN A 410 -12.71 1.00 -16.33
CA ASN A 410 -13.23 1.27 -17.67
C ASN A 410 -12.98 0.10 -18.63
N ASN A 411 -13.65 -1.02 -18.39
CA ASN A 411 -13.62 -2.20 -19.23
C ASN A 411 -15.04 -2.78 -19.32
N GLN A 412 -15.41 -3.29 -20.52
CA GLN A 412 -16.74 -3.83 -20.76
C GLN A 412 -17.01 -5.07 -19.91
N VAL A 413 -16.02 -5.94 -19.72
CA VAL A 413 -16.14 -7.16 -18.92
C VAL A 413 -16.52 -6.84 -17.47
N ILE A 414 -15.91 -5.79 -16.87
CA ILE A 414 -16.25 -5.36 -15.51
C ILE A 414 -17.70 -4.83 -15.44
N LYS A 415 -18.14 -4.12 -16.47
CA LYS A 415 -19.53 -3.60 -16.55
C LYS A 415 -20.55 -4.72 -16.67
N ASP A 416 -20.21 -5.76 -17.42
CA ASP A 416 -21.07 -6.93 -17.64
C ASP A 416 -21.08 -7.89 -16.43
N HIS A 417 -20.09 -7.78 -15.54
CA HIS A 417 -19.95 -8.60 -14.34
C HIS A 417 -19.92 -7.73 -13.05
N PRO A 418 -21.08 -7.23 -12.58
CA PRO A 418 -21.16 -6.31 -11.43
C PRO A 418 -20.62 -6.89 -10.11
N TRP A 419 -20.44 -8.21 -10.03
CA TRP A 419 -19.84 -8.89 -8.90
C TRP A 419 -18.30 -8.74 -8.82
N LEU A 420 -17.65 -8.36 -9.92
CA LEU A 420 -16.24 -7.96 -9.91
C LEU A 420 -16.12 -6.57 -9.29
N LYS A 421 -15.35 -6.47 -8.22
CA LYS A 421 -15.17 -5.20 -7.49
C LYS A 421 -13.70 -4.82 -7.47
N THR A 422 -13.43 -3.56 -7.80
CA THR A 422 -12.10 -2.96 -7.66
C THR A 422 -12.12 -1.97 -6.50
N GLN A 423 -11.15 -2.08 -5.59
CA GLN A 423 -10.90 -1.11 -4.53
C GLN A 423 -9.50 -0.55 -4.68
N LEU A 424 -9.40 0.77 -4.83
CA LEU A 424 -8.13 1.49 -4.99
C LEU A 424 -7.72 2.12 -3.65
N VAL A 425 -6.51 1.82 -3.20
CA VAL A 425 -5.92 2.41 -2.00
C VAL A 425 -4.74 3.27 -2.41
N LEU A 426 -4.77 4.54 -2.06
CA LEU A 426 -3.70 5.51 -2.31
C LEU A 426 -3.06 5.89 -0.98
N SER A 427 -1.74 6.01 -0.93
CA SER A 427 -1.06 6.71 0.16
C SER A 427 -0.47 8.00 -0.35
N THR A 428 -0.60 9.09 0.42
CA THR A 428 -0.12 10.40 0.00
C THR A 428 0.33 11.27 1.17
N HIS A 429 1.28 12.15 0.89
CA HIS A 429 1.64 13.29 1.74
C HIS A 429 1.47 14.64 1.02
N SER A 430 0.76 14.64 -0.13
CA SER A 430 0.56 15.82 -0.97
C SER A 430 -0.77 16.50 -0.68
N ASN A 431 -0.69 17.80 -0.39
CA ASN A 431 -1.86 18.68 -0.29
C ASN A 431 -2.68 18.70 -1.57
N HIS A 432 -2.02 18.62 -2.75
CA HIS A 432 -2.69 18.66 -4.05
C HIS A 432 -3.54 17.41 -4.30
N VAL A 433 -3.12 16.27 -3.78
CA VAL A 433 -3.89 15.02 -3.83
C VAL A 433 -5.08 15.11 -2.89
N VAL A 434 -4.84 15.57 -1.64
CA VAL A 434 -5.88 15.67 -0.60
C VAL A 434 -6.97 16.66 -0.99
N ASN A 435 -6.64 17.77 -1.65
CA ASN A 435 -7.59 18.78 -2.13
C ASN A 435 -8.68 18.24 -3.07
N GLU A 436 -8.41 17.14 -3.77
CA GLU A 436 -9.33 16.54 -4.75
C GLU A 436 -10.20 15.41 -4.16
N LEU A 437 -10.07 15.17 -2.84
CA LEU A 437 -10.70 14.03 -2.17
C LEU A 437 -11.78 14.47 -1.17
N ASP A 438 -12.76 13.62 -0.96
CA ASP A 438 -13.73 13.74 0.11
C ASP A 438 -13.19 13.18 1.42
N LEU A 439 -13.53 13.77 2.55
CA LEU A 439 -13.13 13.29 3.88
C LEU A 439 -13.53 11.83 4.10
N ASN A 440 -14.67 11.42 3.56
CA ASN A 440 -15.19 10.06 3.69
C ASN A 440 -14.26 8.97 3.15
N CYS A 441 -13.40 9.29 2.17
CA CYS A 441 -12.42 8.35 1.64
C CYS A 441 -11.07 8.40 2.35
N MET A 442 -10.85 9.34 3.28
CA MET A 442 -9.57 9.56 3.93
C MET A 442 -9.43 8.76 5.23
N ARG A 443 -8.23 8.23 5.43
CA ARG A 443 -7.78 7.55 6.66
C ARG A 443 -6.53 8.28 7.12
N TYR A 444 -6.63 8.98 8.23
CA TYR A 444 -5.57 9.84 8.74
C TYR A 444 -4.62 9.04 9.64
N PHE A 445 -3.37 8.98 9.24
CA PHE A 445 -2.29 8.32 9.97
C PHE A 445 -1.51 9.32 10.80
N ARG A 446 -1.53 9.15 12.12
CA ARG A 446 -0.85 10.01 13.08
C ARG A 446 0.15 9.24 13.91
N ARG A 447 1.31 9.84 14.18
CA ARG A 447 2.24 9.34 15.20
C ARG A 447 1.76 9.75 16.58
N VAL A 448 1.71 8.81 17.48
CA VAL A 448 1.34 9.03 18.88
C VAL A 448 2.41 8.41 19.77
N THR A 449 2.77 9.10 20.82
CA THR A 449 3.62 8.54 21.88
C THR A 449 2.76 8.45 23.12
N ASP A 450 2.47 7.24 23.59
CA ASP A 450 1.70 7.04 24.80
C ASP A 450 2.47 7.55 26.03
N ALA A 451 1.73 8.05 27.03
CA ALA A 451 2.33 8.56 28.26
C ALA A 451 3.00 7.41 29.01
N GLY A 452 4.33 7.32 28.91
CA GLY A 452 5.15 6.25 29.51
C GLY A 452 5.94 5.42 28.50
N ASP A 453 5.56 5.40 27.22
CA ASP A 453 6.32 4.77 26.15
C ASP A 453 7.29 5.76 25.49
N LYS A 454 8.53 5.30 25.27
CA LYS A 454 9.55 6.09 24.53
C LYS A 454 9.46 5.88 23.02
N ILE A 455 8.72 4.86 22.58
CA ILE A 455 8.65 4.43 21.18
C ILE A 455 7.32 4.91 20.59
N PRO A 456 7.34 5.80 19.58
CA PRO A 456 6.11 6.27 18.96
C PRO A 456 5.46 5.16 18.14
N VAL A 457 4.15 5.01 18.30
CA VAL A 457 3.29 4.15 17.49
C VAL A 457 2.43 4.97 16.53
N SER A 458 1.82 4.31 15.56
CA SER A 458 0.88 4.95 14.64
C SER A 458 -0.55 4.67 15.10
N ASN A 459 -1.38 5.70 15.06
CA ASN A 459 -2.83 5.60 15.18
C ASN A 459 -3.47 5.94 13.84
N VAL A 460 -4.58 5.29 13.51
CA VAL A 460 -5.36 5.54 12.28
C VAL A 460 -6.73 6.02 12.63
N ILE A 461 -7.11 7.15 12.05
CA ILE A 461 -8.39 7.80 12.28
C ILE A 461 -9.21 7.76 11.00
N ASN A 462 -10.34 7.07 11.05
CA ASN A 462 -11.28 7.00 9.94
C ASN A 462 -12.10 8.29 9.88
N LEU A 463 -11.81 9.15 8.88
CA LEU A 463 -12.50 10.44 8.75
C LEU A 463 -13.93 10.30 8.23
N SER A 464 -14.30 9.12 7.72
CA SER A 464 -15.66 8.80 7.29
C SER A 464 -16.73 8.93 8.39
N SER A 465 -16.31 8.84 9.66
CA SER A 465 -17.20 8.94 10.84
C SER A 465 -17.05 10.26 11.61
N THR A 466 -16.47 11.29 10.99
CA THR A 466 -16.21 12.58 11.67
C THR A 466 -17.48 13.41 11.82
N PHE A 467 -18.37 13.34 10.84
CA PHE A 467 -19.63 14.08 10.80
C PHE A 467 -20.79 13.10 10.66
N GLY A 468 -21.96 13.47 11.13
CA GLY A 468 -23.18 12.69 10.95
C GLY A 468 -23.68 12.69 9.49
N PRO A 469 -24.57 11.76 9.11
CA PRO A 469 -25.14 11.73 7.77
C PRO A 469 -25.90 13.03 7.47
N ASN A 470 -25.59 13.68 6.32
CA ASN A 470 -26.16 14.94 5.86
C ASN A 470 -25.87 16.17 6.75
N ASP A 471 -24.75 16.18 7.46
CA ASP A 471 -24.34 17.33 8.26
C ASP A 471 -23.88 18.49 7.34
N GLU A 472 -24.57 19.63 7.41
CA GLU A 472 -24.20 20.85 6.66
C GLU A 472 -22.79 21.33 7.04
N THR A 473 -22.38 21.07 8.28
CA THR A 473 -21.03 21.39 8.80
C THR A 473 -19.96 20.61 8.05
N GLU A 474 -20.22 19.32 7.69
CA GLU A 474 -19.30 18.52 6.88
C GLU A 474 -19.02 19.20 5.53
N GLN A 475 -20.06 19.63 4.84
CA GLN A 475 -19.92 20.29 3.53
C GLN A 475 -19.12 21.58 3.63
N PHE A 476 -19.36 22.38 4.67
CA PHE A 476 -18.63 23.61 4.92
C PHE A 476 -17.14 23.32 5.22
N VAL A 477 -16.85 22.45 6.18
CA VAL A 477 -15.48 22.10 6.59
C VAL A 477 -14.72 21.45 5.44
N THR A 478 -15.34 20.54 4.70
CA THR A 478 -14.72 19.89 3.54
C THR A 478 -14.36 20.90 2.45
N ARG A 479 -15.26 21.83 2.12
CA ARG A 479 -14.96 22.88 1.13
C ARG A 479 -13.84 23.79 1.59
N TYR A 480 -13.85 24.16 2.86
CA TYR A 480 -12.88 25.07 3.44
C TYR A 480 -11.47 24.45 3.47
N ILE A 481 -11.36 23.20 3.90
CA ILE A 481 -10.10 22.44 3.90
C ILE A 481 -9.58 22.29 2.47
N ARG A 482 -10.43 21.91 1.53
CA ARG A 482 -10.03 21.75 0.11
C ARG A 482 -9.48 23.02 -0.51
N LEU A 483 -10.02 24.19 -0.16
CA LEU A 483 -9.62 25.43 -0.82
C LEU A 483 -8.23 25.90 -0.39
N THR A 484 -7.86 25.76 0.89
CA THR A 484 -6.69 26.45 1.43
C THR A 484 -5.94 25.75 2.55
N HIS A 485 -6.45 24.65 3.14
CA HIS A 485 -5.98 24.19 4.45
C HIS A 485 -5.78 22.68 4.60
N CYS A 486 -5.49 21.95 3.51
CA CYS A 486 -5.18 20.54 3.58
C CYS A 486 -3.89 20.21 4.35
N ASP A 487 -3.05 21.19 4.56
CA ASP A 487 -1.84 21.11 5.38
C ASP A 487 -2.11 20.74 6.84
N ILE A 488 -3.35 20.89 7.34
CA ILE A 488 -3.78 20.39 8.65
C ILE A 488 -3.44 18.90 8.86
N PHE A 489 -3.51 18.08 7.83
CA PHE A 489 -3.21 16.65 7.92
C PHE A 489 -1.72 16.31 7.97
N PHE A 490 -0.85 17.31 7.81
CA PHE A 490 0.59 17.13 7.78
C PHE A 490 1.31 17.92 8.87
N ALA A 491 0.57 18.82 9.55
CA ALA A 491 1.11 19.70 10.57
C ALA A 491 1.33 18.98 11.91
N ASP A 492 2.31 19.45 12.68
CA ASP A 492 2.55 19.03 14.07
C ASP A 492 1.55 19.70 15.03
N ALA A 493 1.12 20.93 14.71
CA ALA A 493 0.13 21.67 15.46
C ALA A 493 -0.64 22.64 14.54
N VAL A 494 -1.78 23.11 15.01
CA VAL A 494 -2.66 24.04 14.28
C VAL A 494 -2.95 25.27 15.12
N ILE A 495 -2.94 26.44 14.48
CA ILE A 495 -3.41 27.68 15.08
C ILE A 495 -4.57 28.17 14.23
N LEU A 496 -5.77 28.23 14.83
CA LEU A 496 -6.93 28.84 14.20
C LEU A 496 -6.96 30.31 14.57
N VAL A 497 -6.89 31.20 13.56
CA VAL A 497 -6.88 32.65 13.73
C VAL A 497 -8.16 33.25 13.15
N GLU A 498 -8.62 34.35 13.74
CA GLU A 498 -9.86 35.01 13.36
C GLU A 498 -9.77 35.68 11.98
N GLY A 499 -8.61 36.25 11.65
CA GLY A 499 -8.47 37.03 10.43
C GLY A 499 -7.04 37.12 9.89
N PRO A 500 -6.87 37.85 8.77
CA PRO A 500 -5.58 37.97 8.07
C PRO A 500 -4.49 38.69 8.88
N ALA A 501 -4.87 39.54 9.83
CA ALA A 501 -3.90 40.26 10.66
C ALA A 501 -3.11 39.28 11.56
N GLU A 502 -3.80 38.40 12.25
CA GLU A 502 -3.19 37.35 13.07
C GLU A 502 -2.39 36.41 12.21
N LYS A 503 -2.90 36.00 11.05
CA LYS A 503 -2.21 35.11 10.11
C LYS A 503 -0.85 35.66 9.68
N ILE A 504 -0.73 36.95 9.51
CA ILE A 504 0.52 37.65 9.16
C ILE A 504 1.47 37.75 10.38
N LEU A 505 0.93 37.96 11.59
CA LEU A 505 1.73 38.18 12.79
C LEU A 505 2.21 36.87 13.45
N VAL A 506 1.39 35.82 13.43
CA VAL A 506 1.70 34.53 14.09
C VAL A 506 3.07 33.98 13.71
N PRO A 507 3.52 33.95 12.44
CA PRO A 507 4.86 33.44 12.09
C PRO A 507 5.97 34.19 12.85
N SER A 508 5.87 35.52 13.02
CA SER A 508 6.86 36.28 13.78
C SER A 508 6.86 35.92 15.27
N PHE A 509 5.71 35.53 15.82
CA PHE A 509 5.62 35.07 17.22
C PHE A 509 6.20 33.67 17.38
N LEU A 510 5.98 32.76 16.40
CA LEU A 510 6.55 31.43 16.41
C LEU A 510 8.09 31.47 16.38
N THR A 511 8.66 32.35 15.54
CA THR A 511 10.10 32.57 15.50
C THR A 511 10.65 33.05 16.86
N LYS A 512 9.95 34.01 17.51
CA LYS A 512 10.35 34.48 18.84
C LYS A 512 10.20 33.43 19.96
N ALA A 513 9.37 32.44 19.74
CA ALA A 513 9.13 31.34 20.69
C ALA A 513 10.00 30.11 20.40
N ASP A 514 10.97 30.20 19.48
CA ASP A 514 11.85 29.10 19.03
C ASP A 514 11.05 27.86 18.53
N LEU A 515 9.90 28.10 17.89
CA LEU A 515 9.02 27.05 17.34
C LEU A 515 9.17 26.84 15.82
N ASP A 516 10.17 27.45 15.19
CA ASP A 516 10.43 27.35 13.75
C ASP A 516 10.77 25.93 13.26
N SER A 517 11.20 25.08 14.16
CA SER A 517 11.52 23.67 13.85
C SER A 517 10.30 22.77 13.71
N TYR A 518 9.12 23.26 14.10
CA TYR A 518 7.85 22.51 14.02
C TYR A 518 7.03 23.01 12.84
N TYR A 519 6.35 22.09 12.17
CA TYR A 519 5.40 22.46 11.12
C TYR A 519 4.05 22.85 11.74
N ILE A 520 3.86 24.14 11.96
CA ILE A 520 2.63 24.70 12.54
C ILE A 520 1.79 25.32 11.42
N SER A 521 0.59 24.78 11.20
CA SER A 521 -0.35 25.32 10.21
C SER A 521 -1.18 26.43 10.83
N VAL A 522 -1.20 27.61 10.18
CA VAL A 522 -2.00 28.78 10.62
C VAL A 522 -3.20 28.91 9.70
N ILE A 523 -4.37 28.61 10.25
CA ILE A 523 -5.64 28.56 9.51
C ILE A 523 -6.50 29.76 9.90
N GLU A 524 -6.85 30.58 8.91
CA GLU A 524 -7.77 31.68 9.07
C GLU A 524 -9.21 31.16 8.97
N VAL A 525 -10.03 31.37 10.02
CA VAL A 525 -11.39 30.82 10.10
C VAL A 525 -12.48 31.85 9.92
N ASN A 526 -12.12 33.10 9.55
CA ASN A 526 -13.05 34.19 9.28
C ASN A 526 -14.12 34.38 10.38
N GLY A 527 -13.70 34.68 11.59
CA GLY A 527 -14.59 34.98 12.71
C GLY A 527 -15.23 33.76 13.36
N ARG A 528 -16.57 33.68 13.37
CA ARG A 528 -17.33 32.72 14.20
C ARG A 528 -17.26 31.24 13.75
N HIS A 529 -16.50 30.89 12.74
CA HIS A 529 -16.52 29.54 12.18
C HIS A 529 -15.56 28.54 12.84
N ALA A 530 -14.76 28.95 13.83
CA ALA A 530 -13.84 28.05 14.53
C ALA A 530 -14.55 26.82 15.13
N HIS A 531 -15.78 26.99 15.63
CA HIS A 531 -16.59 25.90 16.20
C HIS A 531 -16.94 24.80 15.19
N SER A 532 -17.05 25.16 13.90
CA SER A 532 -17.34 24.17 12.83
C SER A 532 -16.19 23.17 12.63
N PHE A 533 -14.97 23.58 12.96
CA PHE A 533 -13.78 22.71 12.85
C PHE A 533 -13.59 21.81 14.07
N ARG A 534 -14.31 22.05 15.16
CA ARG A 534 -14.10 21.35 16.43
C ARG A 534 -14.21 19.83 16.29
N ASN A 535 -15.26 19.33 15.63
CA ASN A 535 -15.46 17.90 15.45
C ASN A 535 -14.28 17.23 14.71
N LEU A 536 -13.76 17.90 13.68
CA LEU A 536 -12.60 17.41 12.95
C LEU A 536 -11.33 17.46 13.81
N ILE A 537 -11.07 18.58 14.48
CA ILE A 537 -9.88 18.78 15.32
C ILE A 537 -9.86 17.78 16.47
N ASP A 538 -10.98 17.62 17.16
CA ASP A 538 -11.13 16.66 18.25
C ASP A 538 -10.90 15.21 17.72
N LYS A 539 -11.42 14.91 16.54
CA LYS A 539 -11.26 13.59 15.92
C LYS A 539 -9.82 13.32 15.50
N ILE A 540 -9.15 14.26 14.81
CA ILE A 540 -7.75 14.09 14.40
C ILE A 540 -6.76 14.26 15.57
N GLY A 541 -7.19 14.89 16.65
CA GLY A 541 -6.44 15.02 17.89
C GLY A 541 -5.15 15.81 17.79
N ILE A 542 -5.00 16.72 16.81
CA ILE A 542 -3.83 17.59 16.65
C ILE A 542 -3.86 18.68 17.71
N PRO A 543 -2.71 19.01 18.37
CA PRO A 543 -2.62 20.17 19.24
C PRO A 543 -3.09 21.44 18.53
N THR A 544 -4.13 22.09 19.07
CA THR A 544 -4.76 23.25 18.40
C THR A 544 -4.91 24.42 19.34
N LEU A 545 -4.44 25.57 18.91
CA LEU A 545 -4.68 26.86 19.56
C LEU A 545 -5.75 27.62 18.77
N ILE A 546 -6.76 28.15 19.47
CA ILE A 546 -7.79 29.02 18.89
C ILE A 546 -7.58 30.40 19.48
N THR A 547 -7.37 31.42 18.62
CA THR A 547 -7.17 32.82 19.04
C THR A 547 -8.42 33.64 18.81
#